data_e10a21f7799f46cfdc1f8c3d73484b88
#
_entry.id   e10a21f7799f46cfdc1f8c3d73484b88
#
_cell.length_a   1.000
_cell.length_b   1.000
_cell.length_c   1.000
_cell.angle_alpha   90.00
_cell.angle_beta   90.00
_cell.angle_gamma   90.00
#
_symmetry.space_group_name_H-M   'P 1'
#
loop_
_entity.id
_entity.type
_entity.pdbx_description
1 polymer ?
#
loop_
_entity_poly.entity_id
_entity_poly.type
_entity_poly.pdbx_seq_one_letter_code
_entity_poly.pdbx_strand_id
1 'polypeptide(L)'
;MNEVCEDVEKLAEKELESANERFPQFHIPHEGWAVLREEYDKLEEEVHQLDGEINCYLWGSVKRNTTADNVEAVVSRAIAAACEAIQVAVMARKYLDMLEREE
;
A
#
# COMPACT_ATOMS: atom_id res chain seq x y z
N MET A 1 -14.17 -9.73 6.55
CA MET A 1 -13.41 -8.46 6.57
C MET A 1 -12.54 -8.31 7.82
N ASN A 2 -13.12 -8.57 9.01
CA ASN A 2 -12.38 -8.41 10.26
C ASN A 2 -11.17 -9.33 10.41
N GLU A 3 -11.29 -10.58 9.97
CA GLU A 3 -10.21 -11.55 10.02
C GLU A 3 -9.00 -11.09 9.20
N VAL A 4 -9.26 -10.55 8.02
CA VAL A 4 -8.21 -10.03 7.14
C VAL A 4 -7.54 -8.82 7.77
N CYS A 5 -8.31 -7.95 8.42
CA CYS A 5 -7.76 -6.75 9.06
C CYS A 5 -6.75 -7.09 10.16
N GLU A 6 -7.03 -8.10 10.98
CA GLU A 6 -6.11 -8.54 12.03
C GLU A 6 -4.79 -9.02 11.42
N ASP A 7 -4.86 -9.77 10.34
CA ASP A 7 -3.68 -10.27 9.66
C ASP A 7 -2.89 -9.13 9.02
N VAL A 8 -3.58 -8.16 8.43
CA VAL A 8 -2.94 -6.97 7.84
C VAL A 8 -2.24 -6.15 8.90
N GLU A 9 -2.85 -5.98 10.09
CA GLU A 9 -2.21 -5.27 11.20
C GLU A 9 -0.91 -5.94 11.62
N LYS A 10 -0.90 -7.27 11.69
CA LYS A 10 0.31 -8.03 12.02
C LYS A 10 1.39 -7.89 10.96
N LEU A 11 1.00 -7.88 9.69
CA LEU A 11 1.94 -7.66 8.60
C LEU A 11 2.55 -6.26 8.65
N ALA A 12 1.74 -5.26 8.98
CA ALA A 12 2.22 -3.89 9.13
C ALA A 12 3.21 -3.77 10.28
N GLU A 13 2.93 -4.43 11.43
CA GLU A 13 3.85 -4.46 12.57
C GLU A 13 5.19 -5.08 12.19
N LYS A 14 5.15 -6.18 11.46
CA LYS A 14 6.35 -6.89 10.99
C LYS A 14 7.16 -6.01 10.05
N GLU A 15 6.51 -5.34 9.12
CA GLU A 15 7.17 -4.42 8.20
C GLU A 15 7.79 -3.23 8.93
N LEU A 16 7.11 -2.71 9.96
CA LEU A 16 7.62 -1.61 10.77
C LEU A 16 8.92 -2.02 11.46
N GLU A 17 8.96 -3.20 12.05
CA GLU A 17 10.17 -3.72 12.68
C GLU A 17 11.32 -3.79 11.68
N SER A 18 11.05 -4.32 10.49
CA SER A 18 12.04 -4.42 9.42
C SER A 18 12.55 -3.05 8.98
N ALA A 19 11.64 -2.09 8.83
CA ALA A 19 12.00 -0.73 8.42
C ALA A 19 12.86 -0.04 9.49
N ASN A 20 12.51 -0.22 10.76
CA ASN A 20 13.26 0.39 11.86
C ASN A 20 14.66 -0.21 12.04
N GLU A 21 14.85 -1.46 11.64
CA GLU A 21 16.18 -2.08 11.65
C GLU A 21 17.07 -1.55 10.53
N ARG A 22 16.48 -1.21 9.38
CA ARG A 22 17.23 -0.79 8.19
C ARG A 22 17.44 0.70 8.07
N PHE A 23 16.52 1.50 8.61
CA PHE A 23 16.54 2.95 8.44
C PHE A 23 16.40 3.66 9.77
N PRO A 24 17.09 4.81 9.94
CA PRO A 24 16.96 5.59 11.16
C PRO A 24 15.56 6.22 11.26
N GLN A 25 15.20 6.64 12.48
CA GLN A 25 13.96 7.36 12.70
C GLN A 25 14.00 8.74 12.04
N PHE A 26 12.84 9.27 11.71
CA PHE A 26 12.72 10.63 11.18
C PHE A 26 13.17 11.64 12.23
N HIS A 27 13.84 12.69 11.75
CA HIS A 27 14.37 13.73 12.64
C HIS A 27 13.40 14.90 12.82
N ILE A 28 12.65 15.22 11.78
CA ILE A 28 11.71 16.34 11.77
C ILE A 28 10.41 15.95 11.07
N PRO A 29 9.29 16.65 11.38
CA PRO A 29 8.00 16.36 10.74
C PRO A 29 8.02 16.45 9.21
N HIS A 30 8.78 17.35 8.64
CA HIS A 30 8.90 17.48 7.18
C HIS A 30 9.42 16.21 6.52
N GLU A 31 10.43 15.60 7.14
CA GLU A 31 11.02 14.35 6.66
C GLU A 31 10.00 13.22 6.69
N GLY A 32 9.26 13.11 7.80
CA GLY A 32 8.21 12.11 7.95
C GLY A 32 7.10 12.28 6.92
N TRP A 33 6.67 13.52 6.70
CA TRP A 33 5.65 13.82 5.70
C TRP A 33 6.13 13.48 4.28
N ALA A 34 7.37 13.84 3.96
CA ALA A 34 7.92 13.60 2.62
C ALA A 34 7.97 12.09 2.29
N VAL A 35 8.42 11.29 3.25
CA VAL A 35 8.47 9.82 3.08
C VAL A 35 7.07 9.23 2.99
N LEU A 36 6.16 9.71 3.83
CA LEU A 36 4.77 9.26 3.80
C LEU A 36 4.10 9.58 2.46
N ARG A 37 4.33 10.78 1.94
CA ARG A 37 3.80 11.21 0.63
C ARG A 37 4.35 10.35 -0.49
N GLU A 38 5.63 10.01 -0.43
CA GLU A 38 6.27 9.15 -1.42
C GLU A 38 5.62 7.76 -1.45
N GLU A 39 5.35 7.19 -0.27
CA GLU A 39 4.66 5.89 -0.19
C GLU A 39 3.21 5.98 -0.68
N TYR A 40 2.54 7.08 -0.38
CA TYR A 40 1.19 7.30 -0.90
C TYR A 40 1.16 7.40 -2.42
N ASP A 41 2.15 8.05 -3.02
CA ASP A 41 2.23 8.16 -4.48
C ASP A 41 2.35 6.79 -5.14
N LYS A 42 3.08 5.87 -4.51
CA LYS A 42 3.20 4.48 -4.98
C LYS A 42 1.86 3.75 -4.88
N LEU A 43 1.11 3.96 -3.80
CA LEU A 43 -0.22 3.38 -3.64
C LEU A 43 -1.17 3.94 -4.71
N GLU A 44 -1.16 5.23 -4.92
CA GLU A 44 -2.01 5.90 -5.90
C GLU A 44 -1.75 5.34 -7.31
N GLU A 45 -0.48 5.11 -7.65
CA GLU A 45 -0.11 4.51 -8.93
C GLU A 45 -0.68 3.10 -9.07
N GLU A 46 -0.60 2.28 -8.03
CA GLU A 46 -1.16 0.92 -8.07
C GLU A 46 -2.69 0.94 -8.18
N VAL A 47 -3.36 1.87 -7.50
CA VAL A 47 -4.81 2.03 -7.61
C VAL A 47 -5.19 2.46 -9.04
N HIS A 48 -4.40 3.33 -9.64
CA HIS A 48 -4.62 3.76 -11.02
C HIS A 48 -4.49 2.57 -11.99
N GLN A 49 -3.49 1.72 -11.80
CA GLN A 49 -3.31 0.50 -12.60
C GLN A 49 -4.50 -0.45 -12.42
N LEU A 50 -4.96 -0.61 -11.19
CA LEU A 50 -6.11 -1.46 -10.88
C LEU A 50 -7.38 -0.94 -11.58
N ASP A 51 -7.59 0.38 -11.54
CA ASP A 51 -8.70 1.02 -12.23
C ASP A 51 -8.68 0.71 -13.73
N GLY A 52 -7.50 0.83 -14.35
CA GLY A 52 -7.33 0.52 -15.76
C GLY A 52 -7.66 -0.93 -16.09
N GLU A 53 -7.20 -1.86 -15.24
CA GLU A 53 -7.47 -3.29 -15.44
C GLU A 53 -8.97 -3.60 -15.40
N ILE A 54 -9.70 -2.99 -14.47
CA ILE A 54 -11.13 -3.26 -14.31
C ILE A 54 -11.96 -2.52 -15.35
N ASN A 55 -11.74 -1.22 -15.49
CA ASN A 55 -12.64 -0.35 -16.25
C ASN A 55 -12.30 -0.20 -17.72
N CYS A 56 -11.07 -0.55 -18.11
CA CYS A 56 -10.67 -0.52 -19.51
C CYS A 56 -10.47 -1.92 -20.08
N TYR A 57 -9.52 -2.67 -19.58
CA TYR A 57 -9.16 -3.97 -20.16
C TYR A 57 -10.20 -5.05 -19.89
N LEU A 58 -10.59 -5.24 -18.65
CA LEU A 58 -11.60 -6.27 -18.32
C LEU A 58 -12.96 -5.90 -18.92
N TRP A 59 -13.39 -4.65 -18.77
CA TRP A 59 -14.67 -4.21 -19.36
C TRP A 59 -14.71 -4.41 -20.87
N GLY A 60 -13.58 -4.11 -21.53
CA GLY A 60 -13.46 -4.33 -22.97
C GLY A 60 -13.61 -5.79 -23.35
N SER A 61 -13.11 -6.72 -22.53
CA SER A 61 -13.19 -8.15 -22.80
C SER A 61 -14.57 -8.75 -22.49
N VAL A 62 -15.31 -8.17 -21.55
CA VAL A 62 -16.65 -8.64 -21.18
C VAL A 62 -17.59 -8.65 -22.38
N LYS A 63 -17.43 -7.69 -23.27
CA LYS A 63 -18.26 -7.57 -24.47
C LYS A 63 -17.91 -8.59 -25.57
N ARG A 64 -16.76 -9.23 -25.47
CA ARG A 64 -16.25 -10.16 -26.48
C ARG A 64 -16.08 -11.56 -25.92
N ASN A 65 -15.07 -11.75 -25.13
CA ASN A 65 -14.79 -13.04 -24.54
C ASN A 65 -13.79 -12.86 -23.39
N THR A 66 -14.29 -12.79 -22.16
CA THR A 66 -13.46 -12.61 -20.98
C THR A 66 -12.56 -13.83 -20.81
N THR A 67 -11.27 -13.60 -20.62
CA THR A 67 -10.30 -14.67 -20.34
C THR A 67 -9.87 -14.64 -18.88
N ALA A 68 -9.35 -15.76 -18.41
CA ALA A 68 -8.80 -15.85 -17.06
C ALA A 68 -7.68 -14.80 -16.85
N ASP A 69 -6.87 -14.55 -17.87
CA ASP A 69 -5.77 -13.59 -17.80
C ASP A 69 -6.22 -12.19 -17.43
N ASN A 70 -7.38 -11.74 -17.95
CA ASN A 70 -7.92 -10.43 -17.64
C ASN A 70 -8.28 -10.32 -16.15
N VAL A 71 -8.83 -11.40 -15.57
CA VAL A 71 -9.21 -11.41 -14.16
C VAL A 71 -7.98 -11.57 -13.26
N GLU A 72 -7.02 -12.38 -13.67
CA GLU A 72 -5.76 -12.53 -12.94
C GLU A 72 -4.99 -11.22 -12.83
N ALA A 73 -5.05 -10.38 -13.86
CA ALA A 73 -4.44 -9.06 -13.83
C ALA A 73 -5.07 -8.18 -12.73
N VAL A 74 -6.39 -8.28 -12.56
CA VAL A 74 -7.08 -7.56 -11.48
C VAL A 74 -6.60 -8.06 -10.12
N VAL A 75 -6.48 -9.37 -9.93
CA VAL A 75 -5.98 -9.95 -8.67
C VAL A 75 -4.58 -9.43 -8.36
N SER A 76 -3.67 -9.47 -9.34
CA SER A 76 -2.28 -9.04 -9.17
C SER A 76 -2.19 -7.56 -8.80
N ARG A 77 -2.96 -6.70 -9.46
CA ARG A 77 -2.96 -5.27 -9.19
C ARG A 77 -3.56 -4.94 -7.82
N ALA A 78 -4.62 -5.66 -7.43
CA ALA A 78 -5.22 -5.45 -6.11
C ALA A 78 -4.26 -5.85 -4.99
N ILE A 79 -3.53 -6.95 -5.15
CA ILE A 79 -2.53 -7.38 -4.18
C ILE A 79 -1.38 -6.36 -4.10
N ALA A 80 -0.92 -5.86 -5.25
CA ALA A 80 0.12 -4.84 -5.28
C ALA A 80 -0.33 -3.56 -4.55
N ALA A 81 -1.59 -3.14 -4.75
CA ALA A 81 -2.16 -1.99 -4.05
C ALA A 81 -2.22 -2.25 -2.54
N ALA A 82 -2.60 -3.45 -2.12
CA ALA A 82 -2.64 -3.81 -0.71
C ALA A 82 -1.25 -3.73 -0.07
N CYS A 83 -0.21 -4.20 -0.77
CA CYS A 83 1.17 -4.12 -0.29
C CYS A 83 1.62 -2.67 -0.11
N GLU A 84 1.29 -1.80 -1.07
CA GLU A 84 1.64 -0.38 -0.97
C GLU A 84 0.85 0.32 0.14
N ALA A 85 -0.41 -0.06 0.36
CA ALA A 85 -1.21 0.48 1.46
C ALA A 85 -0.59 0.12 2.82
N ILE A 86 -0.03 -1.09 2.95
CA ILE A 86 0.68 -1.51 4.16
C ILE A 86 1.90 -0.60 4.37
N GLN A 87 2.65 -0.27 3.34
CA GLN A 87 3.81 0.62 3.45
C GLN A 87 3.41 2.03 3.90
N VAL A 88 2.27 2.53 3.43
CA VAL A 88 1.74 3.82 3.90
C VAL A 88 1.46 3.76 5.40
N ALA A 89 0.81 2.70 5.87
CA ALA A 89 0.51 2.51 7.29
C ALA A 89 1.79 2.44 8.12
N VAL A 90 2.82 1.75 7.62
CA VAL A 90 4.12 1.61 8.29
C VAL A 90 4.81 2.97 8.44
N MET A 91 4.84 3.75 7.38
CA MET A 91 5.48 5.07 7.43
C MET A 91 4.71 6.04 8.32
N ALA A 92 3.37 5.97 8.30
CA ALA A 92 2.54 6.78 9.20
C ALA A 92 2.79 6.40 10.66
N ARG A 93 2.90 5.11 10.95
CA ARG A 93 3.19 4.64 12.31
C ARG A 93 4.57 5.10 12.78
N LYS A 94 5.56 5.01 11.91
CA LYS A 94 6.91 5.50 12.21
C LYS A 94 6.90 7.00 12.52
N TYR A 95 6.14 7.76 11.75
CA TYR A 95 5.97 9.19 11.97
C TYR A 95 5.31 9.46 13.32
N LEU A 96 4.25 8.72 13.62
CA LEU A 96 3.55 8.84 14.90
C LEU A 96 4.49 8.54 16.07
N ASP A 97 5.30 7.49 15.96
CA ASP A 97 6.28 7.12 17.00
C ASP A 97 7.29 8.24 17.22
N MET A 98 7.71 8.93 16.15
CA MET A 98 8.59 10.09 16.26
C MET A 98 7.93 11.22 17.07
N LEU A 99 6.67 11.53 16.76
CA LEU A 99 5.93 12.59 17.45
C LEU A 99 5.71 12.26 18.92
N GLU A 100 5.42 11.02 19.24
CA GLU A 100 5.23 10.56 20.61
C GLU A 100 6.51 10.66 21.44
N ARG A 101 7.68 10.47 20.81
CA ARG A 101 8.97 10.59 21.49
C ARG A 101 9.34 12.03 21.83
N GLU A 102 8.85 12.98 21.07
CA GLU A 102 9.12 14.40 21.29
C GLU A 102 8.33 14.97 22.47
N GLU A 103 7.30 14.30 22.88
CA GLU A 103 6.51 14.67 24.05
C GLU A 103 7.18 14.14 25.34
#